data_727d646308b51086511e516e775670a0
#
_entry.id   727d646308b51086511e516e775670a0
#
_cell.length_a   1.000
_cell.length_b   1.000
_cell.length_c   1.000
_cell.angle_alpha   90.00
_cell.angle_beta   90.00
_cell.angle_gamma   90.00
#
_symmetry.space_group_name_H-M   'P 1'
#
loop_
_entity.id
_entity.type
_entity.pdbx_description
1 polymer ?
#
loop_
_entity_poly.entity_id
_entity_poly.type
_entity_poly.pdbx_seq_one_letter_code
_entity_poly.pdbx_strand_id
1 'polypeptide(L)'
;MSNVTAVQAAILAIELLPALAFGLASERVSRALSRWHVVLRVTAPSVLVVPYLILSILNSMFRWEWCVLYALLAVMMAWLMQRATVSDPGQRGNWRDAFILLTLGLAVDLRWFDAAWPAGLRGWGNLLLVDAGLYAFVGIRQLSGTGFDFHVRWSDWKTGFRELALFAPVVIALGFVLGFIHPHANAPNVLKAALEWLGIFVFVAVPEELFFRAWVQNLLERRVGCRGALVIASILFGLSHFNKRNLGTAHFNWRYVLLATIAGVFYGRAWRENRRIVASSITHTCVDWLWYLWF
;
A
#
# COMPACT_ATOMS: atom_id res chain seq x y z
N MET A 1 17.92 12.15 6.97
CA MET A 1 17.69 11.70 5.58
C MET A 1 19.06 11.50 4.95
N SER A 2 19.43 10.27 4.56
CA SER A 2 20.61 10.03 3.73
C SER A 2 20.47 10.85 2.44
N ASN A 3 21.56 11.48 2.00
CA ASN A 3 21.57 12.21 0.73
C ASN A 3 21.19 11.21 -0.39
N VAL A 4 19.98 11.34 -0.91
CA VAL A 4 19.52 10.56 -2.08
C VAL A 4 20.34 11.05 -3.27
N THR A 5 21.07 10.15 -3.91
CA THR A 5 21.83 10.50 -5.11
C THR A 5 20.88 10.81 -6.27
N ALA A 6 21.33 11.58 -7.26
CA ALA A 6 20.52 11.87 -8.46
C ALA A 6 20.06 10.59 -9.17
N VAL A 7 20.90 9.55 -9.16
CA VAL A 7 20.54 8.24 -9.73
C VAL A 7 19.43 7.56 -8.93
N GLN A 8 19.51 7.58 -7.59
CA GLN A 8 18.44 7.04 -6.74
C GLN A 8 17.13 7.79 -6.98
N ALA A 9 17.17 9.12 -7.05
CA ALA A 9 15.98 9.92 -7.36
C ALA A 9 15.36 9.57 -8.71
N ALA A 10 16.18 9.38 -9.75
CA ALA A 10 15.71 8.98 -11.07
C ALA A 10 15.07 7.58 -11.06
N ILE A 11 15.67 6.63 -10.35
CA ILE A 11 15.11 5.27 -10.24
C ILE A 11 13.81 5.27 -9.43
N LEU A 12 13.74 6.04 -8.34
CA LEU A 12 12.49 6.22 -7.59
C LEU A 12 11.39 6.80 -8.47
N ALA A 13 11.71 7.79 -9.31
CA ALA A 13 10.76 8.32 -10.27
C ALA A 13 10.26 7.26 -11.26
N ILE A 14 11.13 6.36 -11.70
CA ILE A 14 10.76 5.22 -12.57
C ILE A 14 9.84 4.24 -11.82
N GLU A 15 10.14 3.91 -10.56
CA GLU A 15 9.29 3.04 -9.73
C GLU A 15 7.89 3.65 -9.49
N LEU A 16 7.77 4.96 -9.42
CA LEU A 16 6.47 5.60 -9.26
C LEU A 16 5.65 5.68 -10.56
N LEU A 17 6.25 5.43 -11.73
CA LEU A 17 5.54 5.52 -13.02
C LEU A 17 4.33 4.57 -13.13
N PRO A 18 4.38 3.28 -12.71
CA PRO A 18 3.19 2.42 -12.76
C PRO A 18 2.06 2.95 -11.90
N ALA A 19 2.35 3.37 -10.67
CA ALA A 19 1.36 3.96 -9.78
C ALA A 19 0.73 5.22 -10.37
N LEU A 20 1.53 6.12 -10.95
CA LEU A 20 1.05 7.33 -11.62
C LEU A 20 0.22 6.99 -12.87
N ALA A 21 0.69 6.04 -13.70
CA ALA A 21 -0.01 5.65 -14.92
C ALA A 21 -1.39 5.05 -14.60
N PHE A 22 -1.48 4.14 -13.64
CA PHE A 22 -2.75 3.57 -13.22
C PHE A 22 -3.61 4.57 -12.43
N GLY A 23 -3.01 5.43 -11.59
CA GLY A 23 -3.74 6.42 -10.80
C GLY A 23 -4.33 7.56 -11.62
N LEU A 24 -3.68 7.95 -12.73
CA LEU A 24 -4.15 9.06 -13.57
C LEU A 24 -4.89 8.60 -14.83
N ALA A 25 -4.64 7.37 -15.31
CA ALA A 25 -5.15 6.92 -16.60
C ALA A 25 -5.53 5.41 -16.61
N SER A 26 -6.02 4.88 -15.49
CA SER A 26 -6.33 3.45 -15.28
C SER A 26 -7.04 2.80 -16.48
N GLU A 27 -8.12 3.40 -16.97
CA GLU A 27 -8.88 2.84 -18.09
C GLU A 27 -8.09 2.80 -19.40
N ARG A 28 -7.26 3.84 -19.67
CA ARG A 28 -6.43 3.89 -20.88
C ARG A 28 -5.34 2.83 -20.82
N VAL A 29 -4.67 2.72 -19.68
CA VAL A 29 -3.61 1.72 -19.46
C VAL A 29 -4.18 0.31 -19.56
N SER A 30 -5.27 0.02 -18.86
CA SER A 30 -5.91 -1.30 -18.88
C SER A 30 -6.43 -1.68 -20.27
N ARG A 31 -7.00 -0.73 -21.03
CA ARG A 31 -7.40 -0.95 -22.43
C ARG A 31 -6.20 -1.19 -23.36
N ALA A 32 -5.09 -0.50 -23.16
CA ALA A 32 -3.87 -0.74 -23.92
C ALA A 32 -3.34 -2.16 -23.64
N LEU A 33 -3.24 -2.55 -22.38
CA LEU A 33 -2.81 -3.89 -21.96
C LEU A 33 -3.73 -4.99 -22.51
N SER A 34 -5.04 -4.76 -22.55
CA SER A 34 -5.98 -5.76 -23.08
C SER A 34 -5.83 -6.07 -24.56
N ARG A 35 -5.19 -5.16 -25.32
CA ARG A 35 -4.87 -5.36 -26.75
C ARG A 35 -3.62 -6.21 -26.98
N TRP A 36 -2.79 -6.39 -25.95
CA TRP A 36 -1.59 -7.19 -26.07
C TRP A 36 -1.91 -8.67 -26.12
N HIS A 37 -1.08 -9.42 -26.83
CA HIS A 37 -1.15 -10.88 -26.79
C HIS A 37 -0.97 -11.36 -25.34
N VAL A 38 -1.71 -12.40 -24.95
CA VAL A 38 -1.77 -12.87 -23.56
C VAL A 38 -0.38 -13.17 -22.97
N VAL A 39 0.51 -13.77 -23.76
CA VAL A 39 1.88 -14.09 -23.30
C VAL A 39 2.63 -12.81 -22.94
N LEU A 40 2.64 -11.81 -23.86
CA LEU A 40 3.31 -10.53 -23.59
C LEU A 40 2.72 -9.85 -22.35
N ARG A 41 1.40 -9.81 -22.26
CA ARG A 41 0.70 -9.20 -21.12
C ARG A 41 1.04 -9.86 -19.79
N VAL A 42 1.21 -11.18 -19.75
CA VAL A 42 1.56 -11.92 -18.53
C VAL A 42 3.05 -11.78 -18.20
N THR A 43 3.92 -11.70 -19.20
CA THR A 43 5.38 -11.62 -18.96
C THR A 43 5.90 -10.20 -18.80
N ALA A 44 5.19 -9.19 -19.29
CA ALA A 44 5.62 -7.78 -19.22
C ALA A 44 5.97 -7.28 -17.80
N PRO A 45 5.29 -7.68 -16.71
CA PRO A 45 5.64 -7.17 -15.39
C PRO A 45 7.00 -7.67 -14.89
N SER A 46 7.67 -8.60 -15.57
CA SER A 46 9.07 -8.94 -15.26
C SER A 46 10.01 -7.74 -15.39
N VAL A 47 9.65 -6.72 -16.19
CA VAL A 47 10.44 -5.49 -16.34
C VAL A 47 10.47 -4.66 -15.05
N LEU A 48 9.54 -4.86 -14.12
CA LEU A 48 9.52 -4.20 -12.82
C LEU A 48 10.76 -4.52 -11.97
N VAL A 49 11.53 -5.55 -12.34
CA VAL A 49 12.80 -5.87 -11.66
C VAL A 49 13.94 -4.87 -11.99
N VAL A 50 13.78 -4.05 -13.03
CA VAL A 50 14.87 -3.16 -13.53
C VAL A 50 15.37 -2.19 -12.45
N PRO A 51 14.54 -1.53 -11.63
CA PRO A 51 15.00 -0.72 -10.52
C PRO A 51 15.91 -1.48 -9.54
N TYR A 52 15.53 -2.69 -9.15
CA TYR A 52 16.36 -3.55 -8.31
C TYR A 52 17.70 -3.85 -9.00
N LEU A 53 17.68 -4.25 -10.28
CA LEU A 53 18.88 -4.57 -11.03
C LEU A 53 19.88 -3.41 -11.02
N ILE A 54 19.43 -2.21 -11.34
CA ILE A 54 20.31 -1.03 -11.41
C ILE A 54 20.85 -0.68 -10.01
N LEU A 55 19.99 -0.59 -9.00
CA LEU A 55 20.40 -0.20 -7.66
C LEU A 55 21.30 -1.23 -7.00
N SER A 56 21.05 -2.52 -7.19
CA SER A 56 21.87 -3.57 -6.60
C SER A 56 23.27 -3.62 -7.22
N ILE A 57 23.40 -3.38 -8.54
CA ILE A 57 24.69 -3.26 -9.21
C ILE A 57 25.46 -2.03 -8.70
N LEU A 58 24.83 -0.87 -8.65
CA LEU A 58 25.45 0.38 -8.19
C LEU A 58 25.92 0.32 -6.72
N ASN A 59 25.25 -0.48 -5.90
CA ASN A 59 25.62 -0.67 -4.48
C ASN A 59 26.48 -1.93 -4.25
N SER A 60 26.96 -2.61 -5.32
CA SER A 60 27.76 -3.84 -5.23
C SER A 60 27.08 -4.96 -4.42
N MET A 61 25.74 -5.02 -4.48
CA MET A 61 24.90 -6.00 -3.77
C MET A 61 24.12 -6.91 -4.72
N PHE A 62 24.46 -6.87 -6.01
CA PHE A 62 23.73 -7.64 -7.00
C PHE A 62 23.77 -9.14 -6.71
N ARG A 63 22.59 -9.74 -6.72
CA ARG A 63 22.37 -11.18 -6.61
C ARG A 63 21.30 -11.58 -7.60
N TRP A 64 21.63 -12.45 -8.53
CA TRP A 64 20.75 -12.88 -9.61
C TRP A 64 19.47 -13.58 -9.09
N GLU A 65 19.54 -14.24 -7.92
CA GLU A 65 18.42 -14.95 -7.31
C GLU A 65 17.26 -13.99 -7.01
N TRP A 66 17.57 -12.77 -6.54
CA TRP A 66 16.54 -11.77 -6.31
C TRP A 66 15.92 -11.23 -7.60
N CYS A 67 16.71 -11.07 -8.66
CA CYS A 67 16.18 -10.70 -9.97
C CYS A 67 15.15 -11.74 -10.46
N VAL A 68 15.53 -13.01 -10.38
CA VAL A 68 14.64 -14.11 -10.79
C VAL A 68 13.39 -14.14 -9.92
N LEU A 69 13.55 -14.01 -8.59
CA LEU A 69 12.43 -14.06 -7.66
C LEU A 69 11.42 -12.92 -7.90
N TYR A 70 11.88 -11.66 -8.04
CA TYR A 70 11.00 -10.52 -8.35
C TYR A 70 10.30 -10.69 -9.70
N ALA A 71 11.05 -11.08 -10.75
CA ALA A 71 10.47 -11.28 -12.07
C ALA A 71 9.43 -12.40 -12.06
N LEU A 72 9.75 -13.55 -11.46
CA LEU A 72 8.82 -14.68 -11.36
C LEU A 72 7.59 -14.36 -10.53
N LEU A 73 7.74 -13.65 -9.41
CA LEU A 73 6.63 -13.23 -8.59
C LEU A 73 5.64 -12.36 -9.38
N ALA A 74 6.15 -11.33 -10.08
CA ALA A 74 5.33 -10.42 -10.87
C ALA A 74 4.61 -11.16 -12.03
N VAL A 75 5.32 -12.05 -12.73
CA VAL A 75 4.75 -12.89 -13.80
C VAL A 75 3.70 -13.86 -13.25
N MET A 76 3.99 -14.52 -12.12
CA MET A 76 3.04 -15.43 -11.46
C MET A 76 1.75 -14.70 -11.07
N MET A 77 1.86 -13.51 -10.48
CA MET A 77 0.71 -12.69 -10.11
C MET A 77 -0.12 -12.31 -11.35
N ALA A 78 0.51 -11.85 -12.43
CA ALA A 78 -0.17 -11.53 -13.68
C ALA A 78 -0.86 -12.76 -14.29
N TRP A 79 -0.19 -13.91 -14.27
CA TRP A 79 -0.77 -15.17 -14.76
C TRP A 79 -1.97 -15.63 -13.93
N LEU A 80 -1.87 -15.59 -12.60
CA LEU A 80 -2.97 -15.93 -11.70
C LEU A 80 -4.16 -14.98 -11.90
N MET A 81 -3.94 -13.69 -12.06
CA MET A 81 -4.99 -12.72 -12.31
C MET A 81 -5.62 -12.89 -13.70
N GLN A 82 -4.83 -13.23 -14.72
CA GLN A 82 -5.37 -13.61 -16.03
C GLN A 82 -6.31 -14.80 -15.93
N ARG A 83 -5.94 -15.81 -15.15
CA ARG A 83 -6.79 -16.98 -14.86
C ARG A 83 -8.02 -16.63 -14.02
N ALA A 84 -7.85 -15.72 -13.04
CA ALA A 84 -8.97 -15.23 -12.22
C ALA A 84 -10.01 -14.49 -13.06
N THR A 85 -9.56 -13.66 -14.03
CA THR A 85 -10.46 -12.92 -14.93
C THR A 85 -11.37 -13.86 -15.73
N VAL A 86 -10.82 -15.01 -16.19
CA VAL A 86 -11.60 -16.01 -16.94
C VAL A 86 -12.52 -16.81 -16.05
N SER A 87 -12.04 -17.24 -14.87
CA SER A 87 -12.81 -18.13 -13.98
C SER A 87 -13.84 -17.43 -13.07
N ASP A 88 -13.73 -16.10 -12.92
CA ASP A 88 -14.62 -15.29 -12.10
C ASP A 88 -14.89 -13.94 -12.79
N PRO A 89 -15.63 -13.94 -13.90
CA PRO A 89 -15.94 -12.71 -14.64
C PRO A 89 -16.79 -11.73 -13.81
N GLY A 90 -17.58 -12.23 -12.85
CA GLY A 90 -18.35 -11.41 -11.91
C GLY A 90 -17.52 -10.77 -10.80
N GLN A 91 -16.22 -11.03 -10.78
CA GLN A 91 -15.28 -10.46 -9.82
C GLN A 91 -15.70 -10.63 -8.34
N ARG A 92 -16.33 -11.75 -8.00
CA ARG A 92 -16.71 -12.06 -6.61
C ARG A 92 -15.52 -12.35 -5.72
N GLY A 93 -14.33 -12.46 -6.30
CA GLY A 93 -13.12 -12.92 -5.66
C GLY A 93 -13.03 -14.44 -5.61
N ASN A 94 -11.86 -14.99 -5.87
CA ASN A 94 -11.61 -16.42 -5.81
C ASN A 94 -10.30 -16.70 -5.06
N TRP A 95 -9.91 -17.98 -4.96
CA TRP A 95 -8.70 -18.36 -4.23
C TRP A 95 -7.42 -17.72 -4.81
N ARG A 96 -7.38 -17.36 -6.10
CA ARG A 96 -6.22 -16.72 -6.73
C ARG A 96 -6.07 -15.28 -6.25
N ASP A 97 -7.20 -14.54 -6.16
CA ASP A 97 -7.22 -13.20 -5.58
C ASP A 97 -6.70 -13.27 -4.12
N ALA A 98 -7.22 -14.19 -3.32
CA ALA A 98 -6.83 -14.38 -1.93
C ALA A 98 -5.35 -14.80 -1.78
N PHE A 99 -4.86 -15.69 -2.64
CA PHE A 99 -3.47 -16.14 -2.63
C PHE A 99 -2.50 -15.00 -2.90
N ILE A 100 -2.78 -14.13 -3.90
CA ILE A 100 -1.93 -12.98 -4.19
C ILE A 100 -1.96 -11.97 -3.04
N LEU A 101 -3.14 -11.67 -2.49
CA LEU A 101 -3.23 -10.76 -1.33
C LEU A 101 -2.45 -11.31 -0.13
N LEU A 102 -2.57 -12.59 0.16
CA LEU A 102 -1.81 -13.21 1.24
C LEU A 102 -0.30 -13.15 0.97
N THR A 103 0.13 -13.48 -0.25
CA THR A 103 1.54 -13.43 -0.65
C THR A 103 2.11 -12.02 -0.52
N LEU A 104 1.41 -11.00 -1.04
CA LEU A 104 1.86 -9.60 -0.94
C LEU A 104 1.88 -9.12 0.51
N GLY A 105 0.82 -9.38 1.27
CA GLY A 105 0.75 -8.98 2.68
C GLY A 105 1.86 -9.61 3.50
N LEU A 106 2.07 -10.92 3.37
CA LEU A 106 3.14 -11.62 4.10
C LEU A 106 4.55 -11.21 3.63
N ALA A 107 4.73 -10.95 2.32
CA ALA A 107 6.02 -10.52 1.81
C ALA A 107 6.46 -9.18 2.42
N VAL A 108 5.52 -8.24 2.61
CA VAL A 108 5.77 -6.94 3.25
C VAL A 108 5.91 -7.11 4.77
N ASP A 109 4.96 -7.77 5.44
CA ASP A 109 4.92 -7.88 6.90
C ASP A 109 6.09 -8.70 7.46
N LEU A 110 6.46 -9.79 6.80
CA LEU A 110 7.60 -10.65 7.17
C LEU A 110 8.92 -10.20 6.55
N ARG A 111 8.92 -9.11 5.79
CA ARG A 111 10.13 -8.50 5.20
C ARG A 111 10.95 -9.47 4.33
N TRP A 112 10.27 -10.27 3.52
CA TRP A 112 10.93 -11.32 2.73
C TRP A 112 12.02 -10.80 1.80
N PHE A 113 11.89 -9.55 1.32
CA PHE A 113 12.79 -8.94 0.37
C PHE A 113 13.81 -7.96 0.97
N ASP A 114 13.79 -7.75 2.29
CA ASP A 114 14.71 -6.79 2.94
C ASP A 114 16.18 -7.10 2.68
N ALA A 115 16.53 -8.40 2.59
CA ALA A 115 17.90 -8.84 2.33
C ALA A 115 18.40 -8.55 0.91
N ALA A 116 17.48 -8.22 -0.02
CA ALA A 116 17.84 -7.84 -1.38
C ALA A 116 18.33 -6.38 -1.48
N TRP A 117 18.03 -5.54 -0.48
CA TRP A 117 18.23 -4.09 -0.55
C TRP A 117 19.22 -3.58 0.49
N PRO A 118 19.99 -2.51 0.15
CA PRO A 118 20.76 -1.79 1.15
C PRO A 118 19.86 -1.29 2.29
N ALA A 119 20.40 -1.20 3.50
CA ALA A 119 19.62 -0.85 4.70
C ALA A 119 18.78 0.45 4.54
N GLY A 120 19.31 1.45 3.84
CA GLY A 120 18.61 2.71 3.57
C GLY A 120 17.55 2.66 2.44
N LEU A 121 17.46 1.55 1.69
CA LEU A 121 16.59 1.41 0.51
C LEU A 121 15.61 0.24 0.63
N ARG A 122 15.47 -0.38 1.80
CA ARG A 122 14.58 -1.56 1.99
C ARG A 122 13.14 -1.29 1.61
N GLY A 123 12.64 -0.09 1.87
CA GLY A 123 11.29 0.31 1.48
C GLY A 123 11.00 0.28 -0.03
N TRP A 124 12.04 0.32 -0.87
CA TRP A 124 11.89 0.28 -2.33
C TRP A 124 11.45 -1.10 -2.82
N GLY A 125 11.85 -2.16 -2.12
CA GLY A 125 11.32 -3.50 -2.37
C GLY A 125 9.81 -3.60 -2.23
N ASN A 126 9.24 -2.83 -1.31
CA ASN A 126 7.78 -2.78 -1.13
C ASN A 126 7.09 -2.05 -2.29
N LEU A 127 7.72 -1.03 -2.90
CA LEU A 127 7.17 -0.35 -4.08
C LEU A 127 7.08 -1.31 -5.27
N LEU A 128 8.11 -2.15 -5.52
CA LEU A 128 8.05 -3.17 -6.56
C LEU A 128 6.89 -4.16 -6.34
N LEU A 129 6.62 -4.54 -5.09
CA LEU A 129 5.50 -5.42 -4.75
C LEU A 129 4.15 -4.72 -4.99
N VAL A 130 4.05 -3.43 -4.66
CA VAL A 130 2.86 -2.61 -4.93
C VAL A 130 2.62 -2.49 -6.43
N ASP A 131 3.65 -2.23 -7.22
CA ASP A 131 3.56 -2.13 -8.68
C ASP A 131 3.14 -3.46 -9.32
N ALA A 132 3.70 -4.58 -8.86
CA ALA A 132 3.28 -5.90 -9.29
C ALA A 132 1.80 -6.17 -8.95
N GLY A 133 1.36 -5.75 -7.75
CA GLY A 133 -0.04 -5.80 -7.34
C GLY A 133 -0.95 -4.90 -8.19
N LEU A 134 -0.53 -3.67 -8.48
CA LEU A 134 -1.25 -2.75 -9.37
C LEU A 134 -1.41 -3.34 -10.76
N TYR A 135 -0.31 -3.84 -11.33
CA TYR A 135 -0.36 -4.49 -12.62
C TYR A 135 -1.33 -5.69 -12.62
N ALA A 136 -1.28 -6.51 -11.58
CA ALA A 136 -2.12 -7.69 -11.44
C ALA A 136 -3.61 -7.34 -11.24
N PHE A 137 -3.94 -6.52 -10.23
CA PHE A 137 -5.34 -6.24 -9.87
C PHE A 137 -6.00 -5.20 -10.77
N VAL A 138 -5.28 -4.12 -11.11
CA VAL A 138 -5.84 -3.03 -11.92
C VAL A 138 -5.63 -3.27 -13.41
N GLY A 139 -4.42 -3.67 -13.81
CA GLY A 139 -4.07 -3.90 -15.22
C GLY A 139 -4.69 -5.16 -15.81
N ILE A 140 -4.51 -6.31 -15.17
CA ILE A 140 -4.94 -7.63 -15.68
C ILE A 140 -6.36 -7.99 -15.23
N ARG A 141 -6.59 -8.00 -13.91
CA ARG A 141 -7.88 -8.37 -13.31
C ARG A 141 -8.96 -7.33 -13.60
N GLN A 142 -8.54 -6.08 -13.83
CA GLN A 142 -9.41 -4.92 -14.01
C GLN A 142 -10.47 -4.85 -12.90
N LEU A 143 -10.02 -5.03 -11.66
CA LEU A 143 -10.89 -5.08 -10.50
C LEU A 143 -11.67 -3.76 -10.38
N SER A 144 -12.98 -3.84 -10.48
CA SER A 144 -13.87 -2.67 -10.39
C SER A 144 -13.99 -2.17 -8.95
N GLY A 145 -14.31 -0.88 -8.78
CA GLY A 145 -14.59 -0.30 -7.47
C GLY A 145 -13.37 -0.12 -6.57
N THR A 146 -12.16 -0.18 -7.10
CA THR A 146 -10.92 0.05 -6.34
C THR A 146 -10.81 1.47 -5.81
N GLY A 147 -11.32 2.44 -6.57
CA GLY A 147 -11.19 3.86 -6.22
C GLY A 147 -9.77 4.39 -6.32
N PHE A 148 -8.91 3.71 -7.08
CA PHE A 148 -7.54 4.13 -7.34
C PHE A 148 -7.54 5.20 -8.47
N ASP A 149 -7.61 6.46 -8.05
CA ASP A 149 -7.69 7.63 -8.92
C ASP A 149 -7.02 8.83 -8.23
N PHE A 150 -5.93 9.33 -8.80
CA PHE A 150 -5.16 10.45 -8.25
C PHE A 150 -5.68 11.83 -8.64
N HIS A 151 -6.79 11.93 -9.35
CA HIS A 151 -7.47 13.22 -9.55
C HIS A 151 -8.12 13.65 -8.23
N VAL A 152 -7.35 14.32 -7.38
CA VAL A 152 -7.79 14.77 -6.05
C VAL A 152 -8.98 15.71 -6.15
N ARG A 153 -10.03 15.45 -5.36
CA ARG A 153 -11.27 16.23 -5.32
C ARG A 153 -11.45 16.88 -3.94
N TRP A 154 -12.15 17.97 -3.90
CA TRP A 154 -12.48 18.61 -2.61
C TRP A 154 -13.25 17.68 -1.67
N SER A 155 -14.08 16.79 -2.21
CA SER A 155 -14.76 15.77 -1.43
C SER A 155 -13.79 14.81 -0.71
N ASP A 156 -12.63 14.52 -1.28
CA ASP A 156 -11.63 13.65 -0.66
C ASP A 156 -11.08 14.28 0.63
N TRP A 157 -10.78 15.58 0.59
CA TRP A 157 -10.35 16.35 1.76
C TRP A 157 -11.45 16.42 2.83
N LYS A 158 -12.68 16.73 2.44
CA LYS A 158 -13.80 16.79 3.38
C LYS A 158 -14.00 15.46 4.09
N THR A 159 -14.03 14.36 3.35
CA THR A 159 -14.20 13.02 3.91
C THR A 159 -12.99 12.66 4.79
N GLY A 160 -11.77 12.89 4.31
CA GLY A 160 -10.55 12.59 5.04
C GLY A 160 -10.48 13.32 6.39
N PHE A 161 -10.71 14.62 6.40
CA PHE A 161 -10.67 15.40 7.65
C PHE A 161 -11.86 15.11 8.57
N ARG A 162 -13.04 14.79 8.04
CA ARG A 162 -14.18 14.37 8.87
C ARG A 162 -13.85 13.06 9.62
N GLU A 163 -13.34 12.05 8.92
CA GLU A 163 -13.00 10.78 9.57
C GLU A 163 -11.83 10.95 10.55
N LEU A 164 -10.86 11.82 10.25
CA LEU A 164 -9.81 12.21 11.20
C LEU A 164 -10.41 12.85 12.47
N ALA A 165 -11.31 13.82 12.32
CA ALA A 165 -11.93 14.51 13.43
C ALA A 165 -12.76 13.57 14.33
N LEU A 166 -13.37 12.54 13.75
CA LEU A 166 -14.09 11.51 14.49
C LEU A 166 -13.16 10.50 15.16
N PHE A 167 -12.03 10.19 14.53
CA PHE A 167 -11.06 9.22 15.01
C PHE A 167 -10.15 9.77 16.11
N ALA A 168 -9.63 11.00 15.95
CA ALA A 168 -8.61 11.57 16.82
C ALA A 168 -8.98 11.57 18.32
N PRO A 169 -10.18 12.00 18.75
CA PRO A 169 -10.54 11.96 20.16
C PRO A 169 -10.50 10.54 20.72
N VAL A 170 -10.97 9.56 19.95
CA VAL A 170 -11.03 8.15 20.39
C VAL A 170 -9.62 7.58 20.56
N VAL A 171 -8.76 7.77 19.55
CA VAL A 171 -7.41 7.17 19.59
C VAL A 171 -6.49 7.88 20.57
N ILE A 172 -6.63 9.20 20.74
CA ILE A 172 -5.86 9.96 21.74
C ILE A 172 -6.22 9.51 23.14
N ALA A 173 -7.52 9.45 23.48
CA ALA A 173 -7.98 8.98 24.77
C ALA A 173 -7.51 7.54 25.08
N LEU A 174 -7.73 6.62 24.13
CA LEU A 174 -7.28 5.23 24.28
C LEU A 174 -5.75 5.11 24.33
N GLY A 175 -5.04 5.87 23.51
CA GLY A 175 -3.58 5.86 23.47
C GLY A 175 -2.96 6.26 24.81
N PHE A 176 -3.52 7.29 25.49
CA PHE A 176 -3.12 7.67 26.84
C PHE A 176 -3.48 6.61 27.88
N VAL A 177 -4.72 6.13 27.89
CA VAL A 177 -5.18 5.09 28.83
C VAL A 177 -4.33 3.82 28.72
N LEU A 178 -3.94 3.45 27.49
CA LEU A 178 -3.13 2.26 27.25
C LEU A 178 -1.63 2.52 27.45
N GLY A 179 -1.20 3.75 27.73
CA GLY A 179 0.21 4.12 27.79
C GLY A 179 0.96 3.82 26.49
N PHE A 180 0.28 4.03 25.36
CA PHE A 180 0.86 3.81 24.02
C PHE A 180 1.45 5.08 23.45
N ILE A 181 0.82 6.23 23.69
CA ILE A 181 1.29 7.54 23.22
C ILE A 181 1.90 8.32 24.38
N HIS A 182 2.99 9.03 24.07
CA HIS A 182 3.71 9.88 25.00
C HIS A 182 3.92 11.24 24.36
N PRO A 183 3.33 12.33 24.91
CA PRO A 183 3.43 13.63 24.30
C PRO A 183 4.89 14.08 24.18
N HIS A 184 5.27 14.50 23.01
CA HIS A 184 6.51 15.22 22.75
C HIS A 184 6.24 16.29 21.70
N ALA A 185 7.11 17.29 21.61
CA ALA A 185 7.00 18.30 20.58
C ALA A 185 8.17 18.14 19.59
N ASN A 186 7.86 17.68 18.40
CA ASN A 186 8.76 17.75 17.27
C ASN A 186 8.26 18.86 16.35
N ALA A 187 8.93 20.02 16.37
CA ALA A 187 8.53 21.18 15.59
C ALA A 187 9.46 21.39 14.38
N PRO A 188 9.34 20.60 13.33
CA PRO A 188 10.10 20.83 12.11
C PRO A 188 9.68 22.15 11.47
N ASN A 189 10.56 22.76 10.64
CA ASN A 189 10.12 23.89 9.83
C ASN A 189 9.01 23.45 8.86
N VAL A 190 8.23 24.44 8.37
CA VAL A 190 7.04 24.18 7.53
C VAL A 190 7.36 23.33 6.29
N LEU A 191 8.49 23.60 5.62
CA LEU A 191 8.88 22.85 4.42
C LEU A 191 9.16 21.38 4.77
N LYS A 192 9.89 21.12 5.84
CA LYS A 192 10.17 19.75 6.30
C LYS A 192 8.89 19.02 6.69
N ALA A 193 8.00 19.69 7.44
CA ALA A 193 6.71 19.13 7.82
C ALA A 193 5.85 18.76 6.59
N ALA A 194 5.82 19.63 5.57
CA ALA A 194 5.09 19.36 4.32
C ALA A 194 5.70 18.20 3.51
N LEU A 195 7.03 18.13 3.43
CA LEU A 195 7.72 17.03 2.74
C LEU A 195 7.52 15.69 3.47
N GLU A 196 7.49 15.68 4.79
CA GLU A 196 7.19 14.50 5.58
C GLU A 196 5.75 14.04 5.37
N TRP A 197 4.78 14.97 5.38
CA TRP A 197 3.39 14.65 5.06
C TRP A 197 3.28 14.02 3.66
N LEU A 198 3.91 14.62 2.66
CA LEU A 198 3.90 14.09 1.30
C LEU A 198 4.58 12.71 1.21
N GLY A 199 5.69 12.53 1.92
CA GLY A 199 6.40 11.26 2.00
C GLY A 199 5.53 10.17 2.61
N ILE A 200 4.86 10.44 3.74
CA ILE A 200 3.92 9.51 4.37
C ILE A 200 2.76 9.20 3.40
N PHE A 201 2.20 10.23 2.74
CA PHE A 201 1.11 10.03 1.79
C PHE A 201 1.48 9.07 0.65
N VAL A 202 2.62 9.32 -0.01
CA VAL A 202 3.03 8.55 -1.20
C VAL A 202 3.57 7.16 -0.84
N PHE A 203 4.38 7.05 0.20
CA PHE A 203 5.15 5.82 0.48
C PHE A 203 4.57 4.94 1.58
N VAL A 204 3.60 5.44 2.35
CA VAL A 204 2.94 4.68 3.42
C VAL A 204 1.45 4.58 3.16
N ALA A 205 0.73 5.71 3.21
CA ALA A 205 -0.71 5.71 3.19
C ALA A 205 -1.30 5.19 1.87
N VAL A 206 -0.85 5.69 0.72
CA VAL A 206 -1.37 5.23 -0.59
C VAL A 206 -1.14 3.73 -0.80
N PRO A 207 0.04 3.16 -0.61
CA PRO A 207 0.27 1.71 -0.71
C PRO A 207 -0.61 0.88 0.24
N GLU A 208 -0.70 1.27 1.50
CA GLU A 208 -1.48 0.55 2.48
C GLU A 208 -2.99 0.65 2.19
N GLU A 209 -3.51 1.82 1.84
CA GLU A 209 -4.93 1.99 1.48
C GLU A 209 -5.28 1.30 0.15
N LEU A 210 -4.35 1.26 -0.81
CA LEU A 210 -4.52 0.47 -2.02
C LEU A 210 -4.67 -1.02 -1.68
N PHE A 211 -3.82 -1.55 -0.84
CA PHE A 211 -3.87 -2.96 -0.43
C PHE A 211 -5.13 -3.26 0.40
N PHE A 212 -5.34 -2.52 1.51
CA PHE A 212 -6.40 -2.86 2.46
C PHE A 212 -7.79 -2.42 2.01
N ARG A 213 -7.93 -1.31 1.25
CA ARG A 213 -9.25 -0.79 0.84
C ARG A 213 -9.59 -1.18 -0.57
N ALA A 214 -8.72 -0.84 -1.54
CA ALA A 214 -9.01 -1.09 -2.93
C ALA A 214 -9.06 -2.58 -3.28
N TRP A 215 -8.27 -3.41 -2.61
CA TRP A 215 -8.22 -4.85 -2.90
C TRP A 215 -8.91 -5.68 -1.82
N VAL A 216 -8.39 -5.71 -0.58
CA VAL A 216 -8.92 -6.59 0.48
C VAL A 216 -10.37 -6.24 0.81
N GLN A 217 -10.67 -5.02 1.25
CA GLN A 217 -12.02 -4.63 1.66
C GLN A 217 -12.99 -4.71 0.48
N ASN A 218 -12.59 -4.26 -0.72
CA ASN A 218 -13.40 -4.31 -1.93
C ASN A 218 -13.81 -5.74 -2.32
N LEU A 219 -12.89 -6.70 -2.28
CA LEU A 219 -13.19 -8.10 -2.56
C LEU A 219 -14.04 -8.74 -1.44
N LEU A 220 -13.76 -8.43 -0.19
CA LEU A 220 -14.57 -8.90 0.94
C LEU A 220 -16.01 -8.38 0.87
N GLU A 221 -16.24 -7.13 0.46
CA GLU A 221 -17.60 -6.57 0.34
C GLU A 221 -18.49 -7.39 -0.58
N ARG A 222 -17.93 -8.00 -1.62
CA ARG A 222 -18.64 -8.86 -2.58
C ARG A 222 -19.01 -10.24 -2.01
N ARG A 223 -18.43 -10.62 -0.87
CA ARG A 223 -18.62 -11.90 -0.19
C ARG A 223 -19.45 -11.80 1.07
N VAL A 224 -19.11 -10.83 1.94
CA VAL A 224 -19.68 -10.73 3.29
C VAL A 224 -20.42 -9.42 3.51
N GLY A 225 -20.62 -8.62 2.46
CA GLY A 225 -21.29 -7.32 2.53
C GLY A 225 -20.43 -6.24 3.19
N CYS A 226 -20.91 -5.01 3.10
CA CYS A 226 -20.13 -3.82 3.47
C CYS A 226 -19.68 -3.76 4.94
N ARG A 227 -20.55 -4.19 5.88
CA ARG A 227 -20.23 -4.15 7.31
C ARG A 227 -19.21 -5.21 7.69
N GLY A 228 -19.44 -6.45 7.24
CA GLY A 228 -18.50 -7.56 7.48
C GLY A 228 -17.12 -7.28 6.88
N ALA A 229 -17.07 -6.77 5.66
CA ALA A 229 -15.82 -6.41 4.99
C ALA A 229 -15.04 -5.33 5.73
N LEU A 230 -15.74 -4.28 6.21
CA LEU A 230 -15.12 -3.21 6.99
C LEU A 230 -14.46 -3.77 8.25
N VAL A 231 -15.16 -4.60 9.00
CA VAL A 231 -14.64 -5.20 10.24
C VAL A 231 -13.44 -6.11 9.95
N ILE A 232 -13.58 -7.03 9.00
CA ILE A 232 -12.51 -7.99 8.67
C ILE A 232 -11.28 -7.25 8.14
N ALA A 233 -11.44 -6.29 7.20
CA ALA A 233 -10.32 -5.54 6.66
C ALA A 233 -9.63 -4.68 7.74
N SER A 234 -10.38 -4.12 8.70
CA SER A 234 -9.82 -3.36 9.82
C SER A 234 -9.02 -4.25 10.78
N ILE A 235 -9.51 -5.46 11.07
CA ILE A 235 -8.77 -6.44 11.88
C ILE A 235 -7.47 -6.86 11.16
N LEU A 236 -7.53 -7.14 9.85
CA LEU A 236 -6.35 -7.49 9.06
C LEU A 236 -5.34 -6.33 9.02
N PHE A 237 -5.83 -5.09 8.90
CA PHE A 237 -4.98 -3.90 9.00
C PHE A 237 -4.30 -3.79 10.36
N GLY A 238 -5.04 -4.00 11.45
CA GLY A 238 -4.45 -4.05 12.79
C GLY A 238 -3.40 -5.15 12.93
N LEU A 239 -3.69 -6.36 12.46
CA LEU A 239 -2.79 -7.51 12.53
C LEU A 239 -1.50 -7.30 11.71
N SER A 240 -1.51 -6.54 10.63
CA SER A 240 -0.28 -6.19 9.89
C SER A 240 0.71 -5.34 10.71
N HIS A 241 0.27 -4.82 11.87
CA HIS A 241 1.12 -4.10 12.81
C HIS A 241 1.69 -5.00 13.92
N PHE A 242 1.36 -6.31 13.87
CA PHE A 242 1.82 -7.30 14.87
C PHE A 242 3.34 -7.34 15.01
N ASN A 243 4.06 -7.30 13.88
CA ASN A 243 5.52 -7.37 13.84
C ASN A 243 6.22 -6.01 13.96
N LYS A 244 5.47 -4.91 14.02
CA LYS A 244 6.03 -3.57 14.25
C LYS A 244 6.44 -3.43 15.72
N ARG A 245 7.72 -3.60 16.01
CA ARG A 245 8.29 -3.51 17.35
C ARG A 245 8.44 -2.05 17.76
N ASN A 246 8.04 -1.72 18.98
CA ASN A 246 8.49 -0.48 19.61
C ASN A 246 9.99 -0.58 19.89
N LEU A 247 10.70 0.53 19.72
CA LEU A 247 12.10 0.64 20.13
C LEU A 247 12.23 0.19 21.61
N GLY A 248 12.89 -0.94 21.84
CA GLY A 248 13.18 -1.46 23.18
C GLY A 248 12.34 -2.63 23.68
N THR A 249 11.29 -3.09 22.98
CA THR A 249 10.53 -4.28 23.39
C THR A 249 10.66 -5.42 22.39
N ALA A 250 11.01 -6.61 22.88
CA ALA A 250 11.05 -7.84 22.09
C ALA A 250 9.67 -8.49 21.93
N HIS A 251 8.62 -7.88 22.47
CA HIS A 251 7.30 -8.48 22.60
C HIS A 251 6.28 -7.86 21.66
N PHE A 252 5.28 -8.67 21.32
CA PHE A 252 4.10 -8.30 20.58
C PHE A 252 3.40 -7.05 21.16
N ASN A 253 3.19 -6.05 20.30
CA ASN A 253 2.54 -4.82 20.69
C ASN A 253 1.02 -4.87 20.41
N TRP A 254 0.26 -5.56 21.25
CA TRP A 254 -1.20 -5.66 21.12
C TRP A 254 -1.91 -4.30 21.15
N ARG A 255 -1.31 -3.30 21.85
CA ARG A 255 -1.84 -1.94 21.90
C ARG A 255 -1.83 -1.30 20.52
N TYR A 256 -0.74 -1.48 19.77
CA TYR A 256 -0.64 -1.01 18.39
C TYR A 256 -1.65 -1.71 17.50
N VAL A 257 -1.76 -3.04 17.58
CA VAL A 257 -2.76 -3.81 16.82
C VAL A 257 -4.17 -3.31 17.09
N LEU A 258 -4.52 -3.06 18.35
CA LEU A 258 -5.84 -2.54 18.71
C LEU A 258 -6.09 -1.14 18.11
N LEU A 259 -5.16 -0.20 18.32
CA LEU A 259 -5.30 1.17 17.82
C LEU A 259 -5.30 1.22 16.28
N ALA A 260 -4.46 0.44 15.61
CA ALA A 260 -4.46 0.31 14.16
C ALA A 260 -5.76 -0.36 13.65
N THR A 261 -6.33 -1.34 14.38
CA THR A 261 -7.65 -1.91 14.03
C THR A 261 -8.73 -0.83 14.06
N ILE A 262 -8.74 0.01 15.09
CA ILE A 262 -9.70 1.12 15.20
C ILE A 262 -9.46 2.13 14.06
N ALA A 263 -8.20 2.52 13.78
CA ALA A 263 -7.85 3.37 12.65
C ALA A 263 -8.37 2.78 11.34
N GLY A 264 -8.19 1.47 11.18
CA GLY A 264 -8.70 0.70 10.04
C GLY A 264 -10.19 0.90 9.76
N VAL A 265 -11.01 1.03 10.80
CA VAL A 265 -12.45 1.31 10.63
C VAL A 265 -12.67 2.68 9.99
N PHE A 266 -11.98 3.73 10.46
CA PHE A 266 -12.16 5.09 9.94
C PHE A 266 -11.60 5.23 8.53
N TYR A 267 -10.45 4.63 8.23
CA TYR A 267 -9.89 4.61 6.87
C TYR A 267 -10.82 3.86 5.91
N GLY A 268 -11.36 2.70 6.33
CA GLY A 268 -12.31 1.94 5.52
C GLY A 268 -13.64 2.68 5.29
N ARG A 269 -14.11 3.49 6.24
CA ARG A 269 -15.27 4.37 6.09
C ARG A 269 -14.97 5.51 5.12
N ALA A 270 -13.80 6.15 5.23
CA ALA A 270 -13.36 7.20 4.32
C ALA A 270 -13.35 6.72 2.87
N TRP A 271 -12.77 5.55 2.61
CA TRP A 271 -12.77 4.95 1.29
C TRP A 271 -14.19 4.65 0.78
N ARG A 272 -15.03 4.06 1.61
CA ARG A 272 -16.38 3.62 1.21
C ARG A 272 -17.29 4.76 0.77
N GLU A 273 -17.18 5.92 1.36
CA GLU A 273 -18.11 7.03 1.12
C GLU A 273 -18.17 7.43 -0.36
N ASN A 274 -17.01 7.57 -0.98
CA ASN A 274 -16.90 7.98 -2.38
C ASN A 274 -16.18 6.93 -3.25
N ARG A 275 -15.86 5.77 -2.70
CA ARG A 275 -15.02 4.74 -3.34
C ARG A 275 -13.71 5.32 -3.86
N ARG A 276 -12.97 6.03 -2.99
CA ARG A 276 -11.73 6.70 -3.38
C ARG A 276 -10.65 6.49 -2.33
N ILE A 277 -9.51 5.91 -2.74
CA ILE A 277 -8.40 5.70 -1.83
C ILE A 277 -7.75 7.01 -1.38
N VAL A 278 -7.84 8.08 -2.19
CA VAL A 278 -7.28 9.39 -1.79
C VAL A 278 -7.92 9.89 -0.50
N ALA A 279 -9.22 9.71 -0.31
CA ALA A 279 -9.90 10.13 0.92
C ALA A 279 -9.39 9.38 2.15
N SER A 280 -9.24 8.04 2.06
CA SER A 280 -8.68 7.24 3.16
C SER A 280 -7.19 7.52 3.38
N SER A 281 -6.43 7.72 2.29
CA SER A 281 -5.00 8.08 2.40
C SER A 281 -4.78 9.43 3.06
N ILE A 282 -5.65 10.43 2.84
CA ILE A 282 -5.60 11.71 3.56
C ILE A 282 -5.79 11.50 5.07
N THR A 283 -6.83 10.71 5.46
CA THR A 283 -7.06 10.40 6.87
C THR A 283 -5.84 9.71 7.49
N HIS A 284 -5.35 8.66 6.83
CA HIS A 284 -4.21 7.87 7.26
C HIS A 284 -2.94 8.72 7.40
N THR A 285 -2.59 9.47 6.36
CA THR A 285 -1.42 10.36 6.39
C THR A 285 -1.48 11.35 7.54
N CYS A 286 -2.64 11.97 7.76
CA CYS A 286 -2.79 12.93 8.85
C CYS A 286 -2.62 12.26 10.22
N VAL A 287 -3.08 11.04 10.41
CA VAL A 287 -2.90 10.28 11.66
C VAL A 287 -1.42 10.03 11.91
N ASP A 288 -0.71 9.47 10.94
CA ASP A 288 0.71 9.15 11.08
C ASP A 288 1.58 10.40 11.24
N TRP A 289 1.25 11.45 10.49
CA TRP A 289 1.96 12.72 10.54
C TRP A 289 1.76 13.44 11.88
N LEU A 290 0.52 13.47 12.42
CA LEU A 290 0.24 14.04 13.73
C LEU A 290 0.91 13.23 14.84
N TRP A 291 0.93 11.90 14.70
CA TRP A 291 1.67 11.05 15.62
C TRP A 291 3.17 11.37 15.60
N TYR A 292 3.77 11.44 14.43
CA TYR A 292 5.19 11.83 14.27
C TYR A 292 5.52 13.19 14.91
N LEU A 293 4.60 14.16 14.87
CA LEU A 293 4.84 15.49 15.38
C LEU A 293 4.67 15.60 16.90
N TRP A 294 3.76 14.85 17.49
CA TRP A 294 3.34 15.09 18.87
C TRP A 294 3.30 13.88 19.80
N PHE A 295 3.47 12.67 19.30
CA PHE A 295 3.37 11.43 20.07
C PHE A 295 4.47 10.43 19.69
#